data_cec5fc8c357cd71f446c5141dab8d104
#
_entry.id   cec5fc8c357cd71f446c5141dab8d104
#
_cell.length_a   1.000
_cell.length_b   1.000
_cell.length_c   1.000
_cell.angle_alpha   90.00
_cell.angle_beta   90.00
_cell.angle_gamma   90.00
#
_symmetry.space_group_name_H-M   'P 1'
#
loop_
_entity.id
_entity.type
_entity.pdbx_description
1 polymer ?
#
loop_
_entity_poly.entity_id
_entity_poly.type
_entity_poly.pdbx_seq_one_letter_code
_entity_poly.pdbx_strand_id
1 'polypeptide(L)'
;MRKSKKVLSVILSLSMAFSMSLIQPNYQVKADNSYSVLDANDNGKEEGTEVTPIDISSGNVQIDWSNVKDSYEFVGKRITPIVLLSYKGKNLNPMADYTVTYKNNFYPGKVTMIIKGIDGYTGQITKEFQIVKKEIGNVTIRTEFENKQLKITVNNGSYAMTKGTDYDYTVETDVKGKITITFTGLGDNYTGTYVRTIEAEDNPNAPKETETIEVSKAKVKYAKNK
;
A
#
# COMPACT_ATOMS: atom_id res chain seq x y z
N MET A 1 -20.75 -9.12 -57.49
CA MET A 1 -20.67 -10.09 -56.37
C MET A 1 -19.30 -9.97 -55.66
N ARG A 2 -19.23 -9.33 -54.52
CA ARG A 2 -17.99 -9.17 -53.72
C ARG A 2 -18.11 -10.05 -52.46
N LYS A 3 -17.29 -11.09 -52.39
CA LYS A 3 -17.26 -12.01 -51.25
C LYS A 3 -16.49 -11.35 -50.09
N SER A 4 -17.18 -11.13 -48.98
CA SER A 4 -16.63 -10.70 -47.71
C SER A 4 -15.84 -11.84 -47.07
N LYS A 5 -14.53 -11.62 -46.79
CA LYS A 5 -13.70 -12.53 -46.02
C LYS A 5 -13.84 -12.15 -44.54
N LYS A 6 -14.41 -13.06 -43.74
CA LYS A 6 -14.41 -12.96 -42.29
C LYS A 6 -12.99 -13.28 -41.75
N VAL A 7 -12.34 -12.31 -41.09
CA VAL A 7 -11.09 -12.52 -40.38
C VAL A 7 -11.47 -13.07 -38.99
N LEU A 8 -11.10 -14.31 -38.74
CA LEU A 8 -11.23 -14.95 -37.41
C LEU A 8 -9.99 -14.56 -36.58
N SER A 9 -10.17 -13.68 -35.60
CA SER A 9 -9.13 -13.32 -34.61
C SER A 9 -9.06 -14.43 -33.57
N VAL A 10 -7.96 -15.21 -33.58
CA VAL A 10 -7.64 -16.18 -32.56
C VAL A 10 -6.85 -15.43 -31.49
N ILE A 11 -7.48 -15.19 -30.34
CA ILE A 11 -6.78 -14.70 -29.12
C ILE A 11 -6.10 -15.90 -28.48
N LEU A 12 -4.77 -15.98 -28.65
CA LEU A 12 -3.92 -16.97 -27.96
C LEU A 12 -3.66 -16.48 -26.53
N SER A 13 -4.42 -16.97 -25.55
CA SER A 13 -4.15 -16.75 -24.14
C SER A 13 -2.99 -17.66 -23.72
N LEU A 14 -1.81 -17.05 -23.55
CA LEU A 14 -0.62 -17.74 -23.01
C LEU A 14 -0.78 -17.86 -21.48
N SER A 15 -1.33 -19.00 -21.01
CA SER A 15 -1.28 -19.37 -19.60
C SER A 15 0.11 -19.90 -19.28
N MET A 16 0.93 -19.12 -18.59
CA MET A 16 2.15 -19.62 -17.97
C MET A 16 1.78 -20.53 -16.79
N ALA A 17 1.82 -21.83 -17.02
CA ALA A 17 1.81 -22.83 -15.97
C ALA A 17 3.17 -22.78 -15.25
N PHE A 18 3.19 -22.24 -14.03
CA PHE A 18 4.33 -22.34 -13.13
C PHE A 18 4.30 -23.75 -12.51
N SER A 19 5.06 -24.67 -13.06
CA SER A 19 5.22 -26.00 -12.49
C SER A 19 6.13 -25.91 -11.25
N MET A 20 5.53 -25.68 -10.08
CA MET A 20 6.18 -26.04 -8.81
C MET A 20 6.04 -27.54 -8.61
N SER A 21 7.15 -28.26 -8.76
CA SER A 21 7.30 -29.65 -8.32
C SER A 21 7.25 -29.67 -6.78
N LEU A 22 6.06 -29.76 -6.22
CA LEU A 22 5.85 -30.10 -4.83
C LEU A 22 5.83 -31.62 -4.73
N ILE A 23 6.79 -32.18 -3.98
CA ILE A 23 6.71 -33.55 -3.47
C ILE A 23 5.46 -33.60 -2.59
N GLN A 24 4.37 -34.13 -3.14
CA GLN A 24 3.15 -34.34 -2.39
C GLN A 24 3.29 -35.69 -1.64
N PRO A 25 3.16 -35.70 -0.30
CA PRO A 25 2.79 -36.94 0.36
C PRO A 25 1.38 -37.31 -0.12
N ASN A 26 1.21 -38.57 -0.42
CA ASN A 26 0.02 -39.20 -1.00
C ASN A 26 -1.16 -39.06 0.00
N TYR A 27 -1.90 -37.94 0.02
CA TYR A 27 -3.15 -37.82 0.73
C TYR A 27 -4.30 -38.04 -0.25
N GLN A 28 -4.96 -39.18 -0.12
CA GLN A 28 -6.23 -39.46 -0.77
C GLN A 28 -7.31 -38.65 -0.03
N VAL A 29 -7.77 -37.53 -0.61
CA VAL A 29 -8.94 -36.80 -0.09
C VAL A 29 -10.18 -37.53 -0.61
N LYS A 30 -10.87 -38.25 0.24
CA LYS A 30 -12.26 -38.68 -0.01
C LYS A 30 -13.16 -37.45 0.24
N ALA A 31 -14.08 -37.23 -0.68
CA ALA A 31 -15.01 -36.08 -0.66
C ALA A 31 -16.19 -36.24 0.34
N ASP A 32 -16.03 -37.07 1.37
CA ASP A 32 -17.00 -37.24 2.43
C ASP A 32 -16.45 -36.61 3.71
N ASN A 33 -17.17 -35.70 4.31
CA ASN A 33 -16.83 -34.98 5.56
C ASN A 33 -16.84 -35.90 6.81
N SER A 34 -16.66 -37.18 6.65
CA SER A 34 -16.58 -38.17 7.75
C SER A 34 -15.19 -38.82 7.79
N TYR A 35 -14.43 -38.51 8.83
CA TYR A 35 -13.19 -39.22 9.14
C TYR A 35 -13.51 -40.37 10.12
N SER A 36 -13.34 -41.63 9.69
CA SER A 36 -13.31 -42.77 10.60
C SER A 36 -11.89 -42.98 11.08
N VAL A 37 -11.68 -42.94 12.39
CA VAL A 37 -10.44 -43.43 13.02
C VAL A 37 -10.56 -44.93 13.19
N LEU A 38 -9.79 -45.71 12.45
CA LEU A 38 -9.70 -47.16 12.66
C LEU A 38 -8.78 -47.42 13.86
N ASP A 39 -9.34 -47.85 14.98
CA ASP A 39 -8.56 -48.40 16.09
C ASP A 39 -8.20 -49.84 15.72
N ALA A 40 -6.89 -50.13 15.59
CA ALA A 40 -6.38 -51.41 15.10
C ALA A 40 -6.59 -52.61 16.04
N ASN A 41 -7.39 -52.42 17.13
CA ASN A 41 -7.54 -53.44 18.20
C ASN A 41 -8.99 -53.75 18.59
N ASP A 42 -10.00 -53.37 17.79
CA ASP A 42 -11.38 -53.72 18.12
C ASP A 42 -12.00 -54.71 17.13
N ASN A 43 -12.57 -55.78 17.67
CA ASN A 43 -13.28 -56.84 16.97
C ASN A 43 -14.54 -56.31 16.25
N GLY A 44 -14.40 -55.63 15.12
CA GLY A 44 -15.44 -55.54 14.09
C GLY A 44 -16.69 -54.72 14.38
N LYS A 45 -16.65 -53.71 15.27
CA LYS A 45 -17.63 -52.65 15.35
C LYS A 45 -16.96 -51.32 14.99
N GLU A 46 -17.15 -50.87 13.75
CA GLU A 46 -16.86 -49.48 13.36
C GLU A 46 -17.85 -48.56 14.05
N GLU A 47 -17.57 -48.09 15.26
CA GLU A 47 -18.15 -46.85 15.78
C GLU A 47 -17.45 -45.69 15.12
N GLY A 48 -17.98 -45.23 13.98
CA GLY A 48 -17.56 -43.97 13.36
C GLY A 48 -17.80 -42.82 14.36
N THR A 49 -16.76 -42.40 15.08
CA THR A 49 -16.81 -41.16 15.84
C THR A 49 -16.98 -40.05 14.84
N GLU A 50 -18.20 -39.50 14.74
CA GLU A 50 -18.49 -38.31 13.97
C GLU A 50 -17.67 -37.18 14.56
N VAL A 51 -16.57 -36.80 13.87
CA VAL A 51 -15.73 -35.66 14.30
C VAL A 51 -16.49 -34.38 13.98
N THR A 52 -17.12 -33.82 14.97
CA THR A 52 -17.78 -32.51 14.80
C THR A 52 -16.74 -31.42 14.52
N PRO A 53 -16.92 -30.63 13.44
CA PRO A 53 -16.00 -29.52 13.12
C PRO A 53 -15.89 -28.53 14.29
N ILE A 54 -14.68 -28.03 14.51
CA ILE A 54 -14.37 -27.06 15.57
C ILE A 54 -14.82 -25.67 15.13
N ASP A 55 -15.75 -25.07 15.86
CA ASP A 55 -16.20 -23.71 15.60
C ASP A 55 -15.14 -22.70 16.07
N ILE A 56 -14.54 -21.96 15.13
CA ILE A 56 -13.51 -20.94 15.41
C ILE A 56 -14.06 -19.77 16.25
N SER A 57 -15.36 -19.55 16.27
CA SER A 57 -16.01 -18.49 17.05
C SER A 57 -16.35 -18.89 18.48
N SER A 58 -16.18 -20.15 18.84
CA SER A 58 -16.60 -20.74 20.14
C SER A 58 -15.78 -20.30 21.35
N GLY A 59 -14.70 -19.49 21.16
CA GLY A 59 -13.77 -19.09 22.22
C GLY A 59 -12.70 -20.13 22.57
N ASN A 60 -12.79 -21.36 22.06
CA ASN A 60 -11.77 -22.39 22.22
C ASN A 60 -10.56 -22.20 21.29
N VAL A 61 -10.74 -21.47 20.18
CA VAL A 61 -9.68 -21.06 19.25
C VAL A 61 -9.15 -19.70 19.69
N GLN A 62 -7.85 -19.65 19.92
CA GLN A 62 -7.15 -18.42 20.26
C GLN A 62 -6.80 -17.66 18.97
N ILE A 63 -6.95 -16.33 18.99
CA ILE A 63 -6.68 -15.45 17.85
C ILE A 63 -5.64 -14.43 18.26
N ASP A 64 -4.55 -14.40 17.52
CA ASP A 64 -3.51 -13.39 17.70
C ASP A 64 -3.83 -12.15 16.83
N TRP A 65 -4.25 -11.07 17.49
CA TRP A 65 -4.57 -9.78 16.88
C TRP A 65 -3.37 -8.81 16.86
N SER A 66 -2.19 -9.21 17.33
CA SER A 66 -1.04 -8.31 17.51
C SER A 66 -0.64 -7.55 16.23
N ASN A 67 -0.87 -8.13 15.07
CA ASN A 67 -0.59 -7.53 13.77
C ASN A 67 -1.80 -6.77 13.17
N VAL A 68 -2.93 -6.71 13.89
CA VAL A 68 -4.15 -6.03 13.42
C VAL A 68 -4.37 -4.76 14.22
N LYS A 69 -4.03 -3.61 13.62
CA LYS A 69 -4.25 -2.29 14.21
C LYS A 69 -5.71 -1.86 14.04
N ASP A 70 -6.18 -0.95 14.90
CA ASP A 70 -7.52 -0.37 14.76
C ASP A 70 -7.60 0.64 13.60
N SER A 71 -6.44 1.21 13.18
CA SER A 71 -6.39 2.09 12.01
C SER A 71 -5.06 1.97 11.25
N TYR A 72 -5.13 2.25 9.95
CA TYR A 72 -3.99 2.30 9.02
C TYR A 72 -4.12 3.56 8.16
N GLU A 73 -3.01 4.22 7.84
CA GLU A 73 -3.03 5.27 6.83
C GLU A 73 -3.21 4.68 5.42
N PHE A 74 -3.81 5.44 4.52
CA PHE A 74 -3.91 5.10 3.10
C PHE A 74 -2.51 4.99 2.47
N VAL A 75 -2.24 3.87 1.81
CA VAL A 75 -0.92 3.56 1.24
C VAL A 75 -0.95 3.28 -0.26
N GLY A 76 -2.07 3.52 -0.94
CA GLY A 76 -2.24 3.28 -2.38
C GLY A 76 -2.23 1.79 -2.78
N LYS A 77 -2.40 0.88 -1.82
CA LYS A 77 -2.51 -0.57 -2.04
C LYS A 77 -3.46 -1.18 -1.01
N ARG A 78 -3.91 -2.41 -1.27
CA ARG A 78 -4.76 -3.14 -0.31
C ARG A 78 -4.05 -3.35 1.01
N ILE A 79 -4.77 -3.14 2.12
CA ILE A 79 -4.32 -3.39 3.49
C ILE A 79 -4.86 -4.74 3.92
N THR A 80 -3.95 -5.68 4.19
CA THR A 80 -4.27 -7.09 4.51
C THR A 80 -3.42 -7.53 5.70
N PRO A 81 -3.74 -7.06 6.94
CA PRO A 81 -3.01 -7.47 8.12
C PRO A 81 -3.14 -8.99 8.36
N ILE A 82 -2.05 -9.61 8.77
CA ILE A 82 -2.01 -11.06 9.04
C ILE A 82 -2.60 -11.31 10.42
N VAL A 83 -3.48 -12.32 10.51
CA VAL A 83 -4.03 -12.85 11.75
C VAL A 83 -3.67 -14.32 11.87
N LEU A 84 -3.26 -14.76 13.07
CA LEU A 84 -2.91 -16.14 13.34
C LEU A 84 -3.92 -16.75 14.32
N LEU A 85 -4.30 -18.00 14.06
CA LEU A 85 -5.20 -18.78 14.91
C LEU A 85 -4.46 -19.96 15.50
N SER A 86 -4.84 -20.35 16.72
CA SER A 86 -4.36 -21.57 17.35
C SER A 86 -5.47 -22.30 18.12
N TYR A 87 -5.39 -23.62 18.13
CA TYR A 87 -6.32 -24.48 18.88
C TYR A 87 -5.53 -25.47 19.73
N LYS A 88 -5.80 -25.55 21.03
CA LYS A 88 -5.10 -26.42 21.99
C LYS A 88 -3.56 -26.29 21.90
N GLY A 89 -3.06 -25.05 21.72
CA GLY A 89 -1.61 -24.76 21.63
C GLY A 89 -0.95 -25.09 20.28
N LYS A 90 -1.71 -25.57 19.29
CA LYS A 90 -1.24 -25.82 17.94
C LYS A 90 -1.70 -24.71 16.99
N ASN A 91 -0.77 -24.15 16.20
CA ASN A 91 -1.12 -23.17 15.18
C ASN A 91 -1.95 -23.80 14.07
N LEU A 92 -2.99 -23.09 13.64
CA LEU A 92 -3.81 -23.44 12.49
C LEU A 92 -3.15 -22.89 11.21
N ASN A 93 -3.30 -23.59 10.11
CA ASN A 93 -2.71 -23.23 8.83
C ASN A 93 -3.65 -22.33 8.03
N PRO A 94 -3.23 -21.11 7.66
CA PRO A 94 -4.00 -20.27 6.73
C PRO A 94 -4.22 -21.00 5.40
N MET A 95 -5.41 -20.87 4.81
CA MET A 95 -5.87 -21.51 3.57
C MET A 95 -6.10 -23.03 3.64
N ALA A 96 -5.74 -23.71 4.73
CA ALA A 96 -6.05 -25.11 4.97
C ALA A 96 -7.10 -25.26 6.09
N ASP A 97 -6.93 -24.58 7.23
CA ASP A 97 -7.81 -24.65 8.39
C ASP A 97 -8.77 -23.45 8.46
N TYR A 98 -8.36 -22.31 7.92
CA TYR A 98 -9.18 -21.08 7.86
C TYR A 98 -8.79 -20.19 6.68
N THR A 99 -9.70 -19.33 6.27
CA THR A 99 -9.45 -18.27 5.27
C THR A 99 -9.65 -16.90 5.88
N VAL A 100 -8.93 -15.89 5.35
CA VAL A 100 -9.10 -14.48 5.71
C VAL A 100 -9.44 -13.69 4.46
N THR A 101 -10.54 -12.97 4.50
CA THR A 101 -10.98 -12.10 3.41
C THR A 101 -11.27 -10.70 3.93
N TYR A 102 -11.24 -9.71 3.03
CA TYR A 102 -11.40 -8.31 3.39
C TYR A 102 -12.42 -7.64 2.48
N LYS A 103 -13.26 -6.77 3.06
CA LYS A 103 -14.15 -5.86 2.32
C LYS A 103 -13.67 -4.43 2.52
N ASN A 104 -13.66 -3.63 1.44
CA ASN A 104 -13.29 -2.20 1.43
C ASN A 104 -11.86 -1.87 1.92
N ASN A 105 -10.91 -2.76 1.71
CA ASN A 105 -9.55 -2.65 2.26
C ASN A 105 -8.55 -1.87 1.39
N PHE A 106 -9.05 -0.99 0.51
CA PHE A 106 -8.18 -0.19 -0.37
C PHE A 106 -8.27 1.30 -0.06
N TYR A 107 -9.47 1.89 -0.04
CA TYR A 107 -9.68 3.31 0.17
C TYR A 107 -9.94 3.66 1.64
N PRO A 108 -9.73 4.93 2.05
CA PRO A 108 -10.14 5.41 3.37
C PRO A 108 -11.59 5.08 3.68
N GLY A 109 -11.83 4.66 4.92
CA GLY A 109 -13.13 4.21 5.39
C GLY A 109 -13.03 2.94 6.24
N LYS A 110 -14.19 2.39 6.55
CA LYS A 110 -14.35 1.20 7.38
C LYS A 110 -14.04 -0.07 6.57
N VAL A 111 -13.14 -0.88 7.09
CA VAL A 111 -12.75 -2.19 6.53
C VAL A 111 -13.34 -3.29 7.40
N THR A 112 -13.85 -4.34 6.76
CA THR A 112 -14.29 -5.56 7.46
C THR A 112 -13.35 -6.71 7.07
N MET A 113 -12.64 -7.25 8.05
CA MET A 113 -11.90 -8.51 7.94
C MET A 113 -12.83 -9.65 8.33
N ILE A 114 -12.88 -10.70 7.53
CA ILE A 114 -13.70 -11.89 7.75
C ILE A 114 -12.78 -13.09 7.79
N ILE A 115 -12.79 -13.82 8.91
CA ILE A 115 -12.09 -15.08 9.13
C ILE A 115 -13.11 -16.18 9.10
N LYS A 116 -12.94 -17.18 8.27
CA LYS A 116 -13.86 -18.32 8.12
C LYS A 116 -13.12 -19.63 8.30
N GLY A 117 -13.61 -20.51 9.17
CA GLY A 117 -13.12 -21.88 9.30
C GLY A 117 -13.43 -22.71 8.06
N ILE A 118 -12.52 -23.60 7.69
CA ILE A 118 -12.66 -24.56 6.58
C ILE A 118 -12.12 -25.93 7.00
N ASP A 119 -12.46 -26.97 6.25
CA ASP A 119 -12.15 -28.38 6.54
C ASP A 119 -12.58 -28.80 7.96
N GLY A 120 -11.71 -29.22 8.83
CA GLY A 120 -12.03 -29.60 10.22
C GLY A 120 -12.50 -28.44 11.11
N TYR A 121 -12.62 -27.23 10.58
CA TYR A 121 -13.05 -26.03 11.29
C TYR A 121 -14.28 -25.41 10.63
N THR A 122 -15.13 -24.76 11.43
CA THR A 122 -16.36 -24.08 10.99
C THR A 122 -16.48 -22.71 11.67
N GLY A 123 -17.55 -21.99 11.38
CA GLY A 123 -17.83 -20.69 11.98
C GLY A 123 -17.13 -19.54 11.28
N GLN A 124 -17.44 -18.33 11.75
CA GLN A 124 -16.92 -17.09 11.17
C GLN A 124 -16.72 -16.04 12.25
N ILE A 125 -15.63 -15.31 12.14
CA ILE A 125 -15.30 -14.16 12.99
C ILE A 125 -15.11 -12.94 12.10
N THR A 126 -15.58 -11.78 12.55
CA THR A 126 -15.37 -10.50 11.89
C THR A 126 -14.64 -9.53 12.81
N LYS A 127 -13.67 -8.81 12.24
CA LYS A 127 -12.98 -7.70 12.88
C LYS A 127 -13.04 -6.49 11.96
N GLU A 128 -13.33 -5.32 12.52
CA GLU A 128 -13.34 -4.07 11.80
C GLU A 128 -12.12 -3.23 12.16
N PHE A 129 -11.63 -2.48 11.19
CA PHE A 129 -10.61 -1.45 11.35
C PHE A 129 -10.84 -0.30 10.37
N GLN A 130 -10.11 0.81 10.54
CA GLN A 130 -10.25 1.98 9.68
C GLN A 130 -9.03 2.12 8.76
N ILE A 131 -9.25 2.55 7.53
CA ILE A 131 -8.23 3.21 6.72
C ILE A 131 -8.50 4.71 6.83
N VAL A 132 -7.54 5.48 7.29
CA VAL A 132 -7.63 6.94 7.41
C VAL A 132 -6.92 7.61 6.25
N LYS A 133 -7.32 8.84 5.92
CA LYS A 133 -6.61 9.67 4.93
C LYS A 133 -5.15 9.82 5.34
N LYS A 134 -4.27 9.90 4.34
CA LYS A 134 -2.85 10.13 4.57
C LYS A 134 -2.55 11.63 4.57
N GLU A 135 -1.79 12.08 5.57
CA GLU A 135 -1.26 13.45 5.58
C GLU A 135 -0.30 13.65 4.40
N ILE A 136 -0.47 14.79 3.68
CA ILE A 136 0.38 15.12 2.53
C ILE A 136 1.85 15.29 2.92
N GLY A 137 2.13 15.65 4.17
CA GLY A 137 3.49 15.71 4.71
C GLY A 137 4.19 14.35 4.85
N ASN A 138 3.43 13.25 4.84
CA ASN A 138 3.92 11.87 5.00
C ASN A 138 4.13 11.13 3.66
N VAL A 139 4.02 11.84 2.53
CA VAL A 139 4.31 11.28 1.19
C VAL A 139 5.71 11.70 0.73
N THR A 140 6.23 11.02 -0.29
CA THR A 140 7.51 11.40 -0.88
C THR A 140 7.31 12.57 -1.84
N ILE A 141 7.89 13.73 -1.50
CA ILE A 141 7.90 14.92 -2.36
C ILE A 141 9.34 15.18 -2.79
N ARG A 142 9.58 15.23 -4.10
CA ARG A 142 10.86 15.60 -4.70
C ARG A 142 10.71 16.88 -5.49
N THR A 143 11.68 17.78 -5.34
CA THR A 143 11.79 19.02 -6.09
C THR A 143 13.18 19.08 -6.71
N GLU A 144 13.27 19.32 -7.99
CA GLU A 144 14.51 19.44 -8.74
C GLU A 144 14.37 20.51 -9.81
N PHE A 145 15.49 21.09 -10.27
CA PHE A 145 15.51 21.99 -11.42
C PHE A 145 16.02 21.25 -12.64
N GLU A 146 15.21 21.20 -13.69
CA GLU A 146 15.58 20.71 -15.00
C GLU A 146 15.51 21.86 -16.01
N ASN A 147 16.64 22.22 -16.64
CA ASN A 147 16.74 23.41 -17.53
C ASN A 147 16.21 24.69 -16.87
N LYS A 148 16.53 24.92 -15.61
CA LYS A 148 16.04 26.04 -14.76
C LYS A 148 14.54 26.02 -14.48
N GLN A 149 13.81 24.99 -14.88
CA GLN A 149 12.39 24.83 -14.55
C GLN A 149 12.25 23.95 -13.32
N LEU A 150 11.45 24.40 -12.36
CA LEU A 150 11.14 23.63 -11.16
C LEU A 150 10.24 22.45 -11.52
N LYS A 151 10.75 21.24 -11.27
CA LYS A 151 10.02 19.98 -11.43
C LYS A 151 9.67 19.42 -10.07
N ILE A 152 8.40 19.08 -9.90
CA ILE A 152 7.86 18.53 -8.65
C ILE A 152 7.28 17.15 -8.94
N THR A 153 7.69 16.18 -8.12
CA THR A 153 7.17 14.80 -8.18
C THR A 153 6.66 14.41 -6.80
N VAL A 154 5.42 13.89 -6.74
CA VAL A 154 4.77 13.49 -5.49
C VAL A 154 4.30 12.04 -5.61
N ASN A 155 4.72 11.19 -4.67
CA ASN A 155 4.39 9.77 -4.66
C ASN A 155 4.04 9.28 -3.26
N ASN A 156 3.08 8.36 -3.17
CA ASN A 156 2.79 7.62 -1.96
C ASN A 156 3.30 6.16 -2.14
N GLY A 157 4.55 5.92 -1.74
CA GLY A 157 5.24 4.66 -2.06
C GLY A 157 5.38 4.48 -3.58
N SER A 158 4.84 3.38 -4.12
CA SER A 158 4.80 3.11 -5.57
C SER A 158 3.63 3.78 -6.29
N TYR A 159 2.70 4.40 -5.57
CA TYR A 159 1.55 5.09 -6.15
C TYR A 159 1.95 6.51 -6.58
N ALA A 160 1.93 6.77 -7.89
CA ALA A 160 2.15 8.10 -8.46
C ALA A 160 0.91 8.95 -8.24
N MET A 161 1.04 10.04 -7.47
CA MET A 161 -0.07 10.93 -7.15
C MET A 161 -0.34 11.92 -8.28
N THR A 162 -1.61 12.23 -8.51
CA THR A 162 -2.06 13.14 -9.58
C THR A 162 -2.40 14.52 -9.01
N LYS A 163 -1.73 15.57 -9.55
CA LYS A 163 -2.07 16.95 -9.22
C LYS A 163 -3.49 17.29 -9.63
N GLY A 164 -4.22 18.02 -8.79
CA GLY A 164 -5.62 18.38 -8.98
C GLY A 164 -6.63 17.29 -8.56
N THR A 165 -6.13 16.06 -8.25
CA THR A 165 -6.97 14.95 -7.76
C THR A 165 -6.54 14.50 -6.37
N ASP A 166 -5.26 14.17 -6.20
CA ASP A 166 -4.70 13.67 -4.94
C ASP A 166 -4.08 14.81 -4.12
N TYR A 167 -3.54 15.80 -4.79
CA TYR A 167 -2.90 16.97 -4.17
C TYR A 167 -2.95 18.20 -5.10
N ASP A 168 -2.73 19.36 -4.52
CA ASP A 168 -2.38 20.57 -5.25
C ASP A 168 -1.22 21.29 -4.55
N TYR A 169 -0.65 22.30 -5.19
CA TYR A 169 0.37 23.14 -4.58
C TYR A 169 0.36 24.56 -5.16
N THR A 170 0.78 25.51 -4.32
CA THR A 170 1.13 26.88 -4.74
C THR A 170 2.65 27.05 -4.65
N VAL A 171 3.19 27.92 -5.49
CA VAL A 171 4.62 28.29 -5.50
C VAL A 171 4.72 29.81 -5.37
N GLU A 172 5.42 30.27 -4.37
CA GLU A 172 5.75 31.66 -4.14
C GLU A 172 7.25 31.85 -4.17
N THR A 173 7.74 32.92 -4.81
CA THR A 173 9.16 33.25 -4.84
C THR A 173 9.33 34.68 -4.31
N ASP A 174 10.16 34.84 -3.30
CA ASP A 174 10.45 36.18 -2.74
C ASP A 174 11.44 36.97 -3.62
N VAL A 175 11.67 38.22 -3.24
CA VAL A 175 12.55 39.13 -3.97
C VAL A 175 14.02 38.72 -3.97
N LYS A 176 14.42 37.82 -3.07
CA LYS A 176 15.79 37.27 -3.00
C LYS A 176 15.94 35.96 -3.78
N GLY A 177 14.82 35.40 -4.25
CA GLY A 177 14.81 34.15 -5.01
C GLY A 177 14.52 32.90 -4.16
N LYS A 178 14.19 33.02 -2.88
CA LYS A 178 13.74 31.93 -2.04
C LYS A 178 12.36 31.47 -2.50
N ILE A 179 12.19 30.18 -2.72
CA ILE A 179 10.93 29.59 -3.16
C ILE A 179 10.25 28.89 -1.98
N THR A 180 8.97 29.20 -1.78
CA THR A 180 8.08 28.53 -0.83
C THR A 180 7.02 27.77 -1.60
N ILE A 181 6.91 26.46 -1.36
CA ILE A 181 5.93 25.59 -1.99
C ILE A 181 5.00 25.06 -0.91
N THR A 182 3.70 25.37 -1.01
CA THR A 182 2.69 24.87 -0.08
C THR A 182 1.87 23.80 -0.77
N PHE A 183 1.99 22.56 -0.31
CA PHE A 183 1.24 21.40 -0.77
C PHE A 183 -0.03 21.24 0.05
N THR A 184 -1.12 20.85 -0.60
CA THR A 184 -2.41 20.54 0.04
C THR A 184 -2.87 19.17 -0.42
N GLY A 185 -3.19 18.27 0.52
CA GLY A 185 -3.80 16.97 0.24
C GLY A 185 -5.26 17.15 -0.19
N LEU A 186 -5.68 16.45 -1.24
CA LEU A 186 -7.01 16.56 -1.83
C LEU A 186 -7.75 15.21 -1.84
N GLY A 187 -9.04 15.29 -2.17
CA GLY A 187 -9.90 14.14 -2.37
C GLY A 187 -10.18 13.35 -1.10
N ASP A 188 -10.49 12.07 -1.29
CA ASP A 188 -10.84 11.16 -0.20
C ASP A 188 -9.64 10.42 0.40
N ASN A 189 -8.48 10.48 -0.27
CA ASN A 189 -7.30 9.72 0.09
C ASN A 189 -6.27 10.50 0.91
N TYR A 190 -6.20 11.82 0.73
CA TYR A 190 -5.17 12.68 1.33
C TYR A 190 -5.77 13.85 2.07
N THR A 191 -4.98 14.42 3.00
CA THR A 191 -5.40 15.55 3.84
C THR A 191 -4.21 16.39 4.28
N GLY A 192 -4.48 17.52 4.92
CA GLY A 192 -3.48 18.41 5.50
C GLY A 192 -2.73 19.28 4.50
N THR A 193 -1.75 20.00 5.03
CA THR A 193 -0.85 20.86 4.26
C THR A 193 0.60 20.60 4.65
N TYR A 194 1.51 20.77 3.70
CA TYR A 194 2.94 20.65 3.91
C TYR A 194 3.67 21.77 3.18
N VAL A 195 4.58 22.46 3.86
CA VAL A 195 5.37 23.55 3.29
C VAL A 195 6.81 23.08 3.08
N ARG A 196 7.33 23.31 1.89
CA ARG A 196 8.72 23.08 1.53
C ARG A 196 9.34 24.38 1.04
N THR A 197 10.55 24.68 1.49
CA THR A 197 11.34 25.81 1.02
C THR A 197 12.53 25.36 0.22
N ILE A 198 12.90 26.15 -0.79
CA ILE A 198 14.16 26.07 -1.53
C ILE A 198 14.83 27.40 -1.32
N GLU A 199 16.00 27.41 -0.71
CA GLU A 199 16.73 28.64 -0.43
C GLU A 199 17.21 29.30 -1.72
N ALA A 200 17.53 30.60 -1.65
CA ALA A 200 17.91 31.38 -2.84
C ALA A 200 19.17 30.85 -3.54
N GLU A 201 20.14 30.36 -2.76
CA GLU A 201 21.38 29.75 -3.27
C GLU A 201 21.15 28.46 -4.07
N ASP A 202 20.08 27.72 -3.77
CA ASP A 202 19.70 26.50 -4.46
C ASP A 202 18.77 26.75 -5.66
N ASN A 203 18.31 28.03 -5.84
CA ASN A 203 17.46 28.42 -6.96
C ASN A 203 18.29 28.99 -8.13
N PRO A 204 18.40 28.28 -9.26
CA PRO A 204 19.19 28.72 -10.43
C PRO A 204 18.63 30.00 -11.09
N ASN A 205 17.44 30.45 -10.70
CA ASN A 205 16.79 31.66 -11.18
C ASN A 205 16.82 32.80 -10.17
N ALA A 206 17.44 32.61 -8.98
CA ALA A 206 17.56 33.67 -7.98
C ALA A 206 18.32 34.88 -8.55
N PRO A 207 17.97 36.12 -8.18
CA PRO A 207 18.74 37.30 -8.54
C PRO A 207 20.19 37.14 -8.03
N LYS A 208 21.15 37.37 -8.90
CA LYS A 208 22.55 37.45 -8.47
C LYS A 208 22.76 38.75 -7.72
N GLU A 209 23.40 38.67 -6.55
CA GLU A 209 23.83 39.90 -5.87
C GLU A 209 24.77 40.68 -6.81
N THR A 210 24.36 41.88 -7.18
CA THR A 210 25.23 42.82 -7.89
C THR A 210 26.13 43.42 -6.84
N GLU A 211 27.45 43.13 -6.91
CA GLU A 211 28.42 43.84 -6.11
C GLU A 211 28.31 45.34 -6.44
N THR A 212 27.93 46.12 -5.46
CA THR A 212 27.95 47.57 -5.59
C THR A 212 29.41 47.99 -5.48
N ILE A 213 30.04 48.25 -6.59
CA ILE A 213 31.41 48.82 -6.61
C ILE A 213 31.23 50.27 -6.11
N GLU A 214 31.59 50.53 -4.85
CA GLU A 214 31.74 51.90 -4.36
C GLU A 214 32.96 52.53 -5.07
N VAL A 215 32.69 53.36 -6.08
CA VAL A 215 33.72 54.18 -6.68
C VAL A 215 34.07 55.26 -5.69
N SER A 216 35.11 55.04 -4.86
CA SER A 216 35.69 56.07 -4.02
C SER A 216 36.19 57.20 -4.95
N LYS A 217 35.75 58.43 -4.66
CA LYS A 217 36.10 59.64 -5.41
C LYS A 217 37.63 59.72 -5.56
N ALA A 218 38.14 59.50 -6.79
CA ALA A 218 39.51 59.72 -7.12
C ALA A 218 39.82 61.21 -6.97
N LYS A 219 40.71 61.57 -6.05
CA LYS A 219 41.21 62.94 -5.93
C LYS A 219 42.12 63.23 -7.11
N VAL A 220 41.65 63.97 -8.09
CA VAL A 220 42.44 64.50 -9.18
C VAL A 220 43.37 65.59 -8.63
N LYS A 221 44.67 65.35 -8.53
CA LYS A 221 45.71 66.33 -8.25
C LYS A 221 46.09 67.01 -9.58
N TYR A 222 45.72 68.26 -9.75
CA TYR A 222 46.25 69.07 -10.84
C TYR A 222 47.70 69.44 -10.53
N ALA A 223 48.63 69.04 -11.38
CA ALA A 223 49.98 69.59 -11.37
C ALA A 223 49.96 71.01 -11.94
N LYS A 224 50.32 72.00 -11.14
CA LYS A 224 50.57 73.38 -11.64
C LYS A 224 51.89 73.35 -12.45
N ASN A 225 51.77 73.56 -13.73
CA ASN A 225 52.95 73.85 -14.55
C ASN A 225 53.49 75.31 -14.19
N LYS A 226 54.75 75.38 -13.85
CA LYS A 226 55.50 76.68 -13.76
C LYS A 226 55.92 77.13 -15.12
#